data_1a2bd68f1c1674311e1843ec7e8b4cac
#
_entry.id   1a2bd68f1c1674311e1843ec7e8b4cac
#
_cell.length_a   1.000
_cell.length_b   1.000
_cell.length_c   1.000
_cell.angle_alpha   90.00
_cell.angle_beta   90.00
_cell.angle_gamma   90.00
#
_symmetry.space_group_name_H-M   'P 1'
#
loop_
_entity.id
_entity.type
_entity.pdbx_description
1 polymer ?
#
loop_
_entity_poly.entity_id
_entity_poly.type
_entity_poly.pdbx_seq_one_letter_code
_entity_poly.pdbx_strand_id
1 'polypeptide(L)'
;PLLMGSLRMLIVFIVLLPFIKLQIPKRKYWLPLLGFGFFMGFATNVFLNLSIYVADILAPTIIGAQLSIPFGILLSSIFLKEKVNFKKWILIFSSFFGVFLIGFDPALTNEKLALGLVTMMSFFYGGSQVFSRYLKELDVIYTNAFMALIGFILLLIFSMMFEGNPKDNIISIELNSWLLILHSAIFISII
;
A
#
# COMPACT_ATOMS: atom_id res chain seq x y z
N PRO A 1 -4.95 -6.18 12.84
CA PRO A 1 -4.97 -5.76 11.42
C PRO A 1 -3.59 -5.80 10.77
N LEU A 2 -2.51 -5.41 11.49
CA LEU A 2 -1.15 -5.38 10.94
C LEU A 2 -0.58 -6.78 10.74
N LEU A 3 -0.84 -7.71 11.67
CA LEU A 3 -0.45 -9.10 11.55
C LEU A 3 -1.03 -9.76 10.29
N MET A 4 -2.31 -9.53 9.99
CA MET A 4 -2.93 -10.05 8.77
C MET A 4 -2.26 -9.49 7.51
N GLY A 5 -1.88 -8.21 7.53
CA GLY A 5 -1.09 -7.60 6.46
C GLY A 5 0.29 -8.25 6.30
N SER A 6 0.98 -8.56 7.41
CA SER A 6 2.28 -9.24 7.36
C SER A 6 2.17 -10.67 6.82
N LEU A 7 1.18 -11.44 7.28
CA LEU A 7 0.94 -12.81 6.78
C LEU A 7 0.60 -12.81 5.28
N ARG A 8 -0.20 -11.85 4.82
CA ARG A 8 -0.47 -11.67 3.39
C ARG A 8 0.82 -11.44 2.60
N MET A 9 1.70 -10.55 3.06
CA MET A 9 2.97 -10.28 2.40
C MET A 9 3.91 -11.50 2.41
N LEU A 10 3.90 -12.28 3.49
CA LEU A 10 4.64 -13.54 3.56
C LEU A 10 4.16 -14.54 2.49
N ILE A 11 2.85 -14.70 2.35
CA ILE A 11 2.27 -15.61 1.34
C ILE A 11 2.65 -15.15 -0.06
N VAL A 12 2.53 -13.85 -0.36
CA VAL A 12 2.95 -13.27 -1.64
C VAL A 12 4.41 -13.59 -1.93
N PHE A 13 5.29 -13.39 -0.94
CA PHE A 13 6.71 -13.69 -1.07
C PHE A 13 6.96 -15.17 -1.37
N ILE A 14 6.34 -16.09 -0.60
CA ILE A 14 6.50 -17.54 -0.77
C ILE A 14 6.02 -17.98 -2.16
N VAL A 15 4.88 -17.48 -2.62
CA VAL A 15 4.32 -17.84 -3.94
C VAL A 15 5.20 -17.32 -5.08
N LEU A 16 5.79 -16.14 -4.94
CA LEU A 16 6.69 -15.58 -5.96
C LEU A 16 8.08 -16.21 -5.95
N LEU A 17 8.52 -16.79 -4.85
CA LEU A 17 9.87 -17.31 -4.64
C LEU A 17 10.35 -18.28 -5.73
N PRO A 18 9.55 -19.28 -6.18
CA PRO A 18 9.98 -20.21 -7.24
C PRO A 18 10.15 -19.55 -8.62
N PHE A 19 9.55 -18.38 -8.84
CA PHE A 19 9.61 -17.66 -10.10
C PHE A 19 10.69 -16.58 -10.13
N ILE A 20 11.39 -16.34 -9.02
CA ILE A 20 12.44 -15.32 -8.94
C ILE A 20 13.65 -15.77 -9.75
N LYS A 21 14.02 -14.98 -10.75
CA LYS A 21 15.34 -15.07 -11.35
C LYS A 21 16.35 -14.41 -10.42
N LEU A 22 17.19 -15.20 -9.77
CA LEU A 22 18.25 -14.73 -8.87
C LEU A 22 19.30 -13.93 -9.65
N GLN A 23 19.03 -12.64 -9.82
CA GLN A 23 19.96 -11.69 -10.40
C GLN A 23 20.23 -10.62 -9.33
N ILE A 24 21.50 -10.51 -8.92
CA ILE A 24 21.89 -9.45 -7.98
C ILE A 24 21.76 -8.10 -8.70
N PRO A 25 20.85 -7.21 -8.24
CA PRO A 25 20.64 -5.94 -8.90
C PRO A 25 21.88 -5.04 -8.77
N LYS A 26 22.15 -4.24 -9.81
CA LYS A 26 23.23 -3.25 -9.76
C LYS A 26 22.99 -2.27 -8.60
N ARG A 27 24.06 -1.74 -8.02
CA ARG A 27 24.01 -0.84 -6.85
C ARG A 27 23.02 0.32 -7.01
N LYS A 28 22.81 0.82 -8.23
CA LYS A 28 21.88 1.92 -8.55
C LYS A 28 20.41 1.61 -8.21
N TYR A 29 20.01 0.32 -8.17
CA TYR A 29 18.62 -0.09 -7.93
C TYR A 29 18.29 -0.34 -6.46
N TRP A 30 19.29 -0.43 -5.57
CA TRP A 30 19.04 -0.75 -4.16
C TRP A 30 18.18 0.30 -3.46
N LEU A 31 18.48 1.58 -3.65
CA LEU A 31 17.69 2.66 -3.05
C LEU A 31 16.25 2.68 -3.58
N PRO A 32 15.98 2.61 -4.91
CA PRO A 32 14.63 2.45 -5.42
C PRO A 32 13.91 1.19 -4.93
N LEU A 33 14.60 0.03 -4.79
CA LEU A 33 14.01 -1.20 -4.27
C LEU A 33 13.58 -1.06 -2.81
N LEU A 34 14.45 -0.51 -1.96
CA LEU A 34 14.14 -0.23 -0.57
C LEU A 34 12.99 0.77 -0.45
N GLY A 35 13.01 1.84 -1.26
CA GLY A 35 11.94 2.83 -1.33
C GLY A 35 10.61 2.20 -1.76
N PHE A 36 10.61 1.38 -2.80
CA PHE A 36 9.41 0.68 -3.25
C PHE A 36 8.89 -0.28 -2.19
N GLY A 37 9.75 -1.07 -1.56
CA GLY A 37 9.40 -1.98 -0.48
C GLY A 37 8.82 -1.25 0.74
N PHE A 38 9.42 -0.12 1.15
CA PHE A 38 8.92 0.68 2.25
C PHE A 38 7.57 1.34 1.92
N PHE A 39 7.46 2.01 0.77
CA PHE A 39 6.25 2.75 0.41
C PHE A 39 5.09 1.80 0.12
N MET A 40 5.29 0.81 -0.76
CA MET A 40 4.24 -0.11 -1.21
C MET A 40 4.04 -1.28 -0.24
N GLY A 41 5.13 -1.91 0.19
CA GLY A 41 5.07 -3.11 1.03
C GLY A 41 4.66 -2.80 2.47
N PHE A 42 5.14 -1.70 3.04
CA PHE A 42 4.91 -1.36 4.44
C PHE A 42 3.93 -0.20 4.62
N ALA A 43 4.30 1.03 4.26
CA ALA A 43 3.53 2.22 4.62
C ALA A 43 2.10 2.19 4.05
N THR A 44 1.93 1.87 2.76
CA THR A 44 0.60 1.71 2.15
C THR A 44 -0.25 0.71 2.92
N ASN A 45 0.31 -0.43 3.31
CA ASN A 45 -0.43 -1.47 4.03
C ASN A 45 -0.78 -1.07 5.46
N VAL A 46 0.13 -0.40 6.19
CA VAL A 46 -0.16 0.12 7.54
C VAL A 46 -1.36 1.05 7.48
N PHE A 47 -1.30 2.08 6.65
CA PHE A 47 -2.36 3.09 6.59
C PHE A 47 -3.67 2.54 6.03
N LEU A 48 -3.62 1.61 5.07
CA LEU A 48 -4.81 0.94 4.55
C LEU A 48 -5.50 0.10 5.64
N ASN A 49 -4.74 -0.77 6.31
CA ASN A 49 -5.30 -1.64 7.34
C ASN A 49 -5.84 -0.83 8.53
N LEU A 50 -5.15 0.24 8.94
CA LEU A 50 -5.62 1.12 9.99
C LEU A 50 -6.88 1.91 9.57
N SER A 51 -6.93 2.41 8.32
CA SER A 51 -8.11 3.14 7.85
C SER A 51 -9.36 2.26 7.82
N ILE A 52 -9.22 1.00 7.36
CA ILE A 52 -10.33 0.02 7.38
C ILE A 52 -10.73 -0.35 8.81
N TYR A 53 -9.74 -0.46 9.73
CA TYR A 53 -10.00 -0.83 11.11
C TYR A 53 -10.79 0.23 11.88
N VAL A 54 -10.55 1.51 11.61
CA VAL A 54 -11.23 2.63 12.30
C VAL A 54 -12.48 3.12 11.55
N ALA A 55 -12.75 2.65 10.34
CA ALA A 55 -13.89 3.06 9.55
C ALA A 55 -15.16 2.33 10.01
N ASP A 56 -16.19 3.08 10.36
CA ASP A 56 -17.55 2.54 10.56
C ASP A 56 -18.23 2.29 9.21
N ILE A 57 -17.95 3.16 8.22
CA ILE A 57 -18.48 3.08 6.85
C ILE A 57 -17.30 3.00 5.88
N LEU A 58 -17.23 1.93 5.06
CA LEU A 58 -16.13 1.72 4.12
C LEU A 58 -16.17 2.62 2.87
N ALA A 59 -17.33 3.14 2.49
CA ALA A 59 -17.48 3.91 1.25
C ALA A 59 -16.58 5.15 1.18
N PRO A 60 -16.48 6.02 2.21
CA PRO A 60 -15.53 7.16 2.21
C PRO A 60 -14.07 6.72 2.06
N THR A 61 -13.69 5.62 2.71
CA THR A 61 -12.34 5.05 2.64
C THR A 61 -12.02 4.56 1.22
N ILE A 62 -12.96 3.86 0.56
CA ILE A 62 -12.78 3.40 -0.83
C ILE A 62 -12.63 4.59 -1.79
N ILE A 63 -13.44 5.65 -1.62
CA ILE A 63 -13.35 6.86 -2.45
C ILE A 63 -12.02 7.58 -2.17
N GLY A 64 -11.63 7.71 -0.91
CA GLY A 64 -10.35 8.31 -0.51
C GLY A 64 -9.13 7.59 -1.09
N ALA A 65 -9.18 6.26 -1.25
CA ALA A 65 -8.13 5.48 -1.86
C ALA A 65 -7.85 5.87 -3.34
N GLN A 66 -8.84 6.42 -4.05
CA GLN A 66 -8.68 6.90 -5.43
C GLN A 66 -7.74 8.11 -5.53
N LEU A 67 -7.45 8.80 -4.43
CA LEU A 67 -6.42 9.85 -4.38
C LEU A 67 -5.03 9.32 -4.71
N SER A 68 -4.81 8.02 -4.68
CA SER A 68 -3.54 7.40 -5.11
C SER A 68 -3.16 7.75 -6.55
N ILE A 69 -4.14 7.94 -7.44
CA ILE A 69 -3.91 8.33 -8.84
C ILE A 69 -3.40 9.78 -8.93
N PRO A 70 -4.11 10.80 -8.39
CA PRO A 70 -3.61 12.17 -8.42
C PRO A 70 -2.31 12.35 -7.65
N PHE A 71 -2.08 11.68 -6.51
CA PHE A 71 -0.79 11.68 -5.83
C PHE A 71 0.32 11.07 -6.70
N GLY A 72 0.06 9.96 -7.39
CA GLY A 72 1.02 9.35 -8.31
C GLY A 72 1.45 10.29 -9.43
N ILE A 73 0.51 11.01 -10.04
CA ILE A 73 0.80 11.99 -11.10
C ILE A 73 1.58 13.19 -10.53
N LEU A 74 1.17 13.71 -9.38
CA LEU A 74 1.80 14.85 -8.73
C LEU A 74 3.24 14.52 -8.34
N LEU A 75 3.48 13.40 -7.66
CA LEU A 75 4.81 12.97 -7.26
C LEU A 75 5.70 12.64 -8.47
N SER A 76 5.14 12.00 -9.51
CA SER A 76 5.87 11.77 -10.76
C SER A 76 6.28 13.07 -11.45
N SER A 77 5.42 14.09 -11.43
CA SER A 77 5.75 15.40 -12.01
C SER A 77 6.90 16.08 -11.27
N ILE A 78 6.96 15.95 -9.94
CA ILE A 78 7.99 16.56 -9.09
C ILE A 78 9.32 15.78 -9.20
N PHE A 79 9.28 14.47 -8.98
CA PHE A 79 10.50 13.67 -8.85
C PHE A 79 11.06 13.21 -10.20
N LEU A 80 10.19 12.90 -11.17
CA LEU A 80 10.58 12.46 -12.51
C LEU A 80 10.59 13.59 -13.54
N LYS A 81 10.18 14.82 -13.11
CA LYS A 81 10.06 16.00 -13.98
C LYS A 81 9.16 15.75 -15.21
N GLU A 82 8.15 14.89 -15.05
CA GLU A 82 7.20 14.61 -16.11
C GLU A 82 6.31 15.83 -16.36
N LYS A 83 6.14 16.19 -17.62
CA LYS A 83 5.25 17.31 -18.00
C LYS A 83 3.79 16.90 -17.82
N VAL A 84 3.09 17.58 -16.94
CA VAL A 84 1.66 17.40 -16.70
C VAL A 84 0.90 18.45 -17.47
N ASN A 85 0.00 18.04 -18.39
CA ASN A 85 -0.84 18.97 -19.13
C ASN A 85 -1.85 19.66 -18.20
N PHE A 86 -2.22 20.90 -18.52
CA PHE A 86 -3.19 21.71 -17.77
C PHE A 86 -4.50 20.98 -17.47
N LYS A 87 -5.04 20.20 -18.42
CA LYS A 87 -6.22 19.35 -18.19
C LYS A 87 -6.04 18.35 -17.05
N LYS A 88 -4.84 17.74 -16.92
CA LYS A 88 -4.53 16.82 -15.83
C LYS A 88 -4.46 17.54 -14.49
N TRP A 89 -3.96 18.78 -14.45
CA TRP A 89 -3.97 19.59 -13.23
C TRP A 89 -5.40 19.85 -12.73
N ILE A 90 -6.32 20.21 -13.62
CA ILE A 90 -7.73 20.39 -13.25
C ILE A 90 -8.30 19.10 -12.64
N LEU A 91 -8.04 17.94 -13.26
CA LEU A 91 -8.52 16.64 -12.73
C LEU A 91 -7.92 16.31 -11.37
N ILE A 92 -6.63 16.59 -11.15
CA ILE A 92 -5.96 16.41 -9.86
C ILE A 92 -6.66 17.26 -8.79
N PHE A 93 -6.83 18.56 -9.04
CA PHE A 93 -7.49 19.46 -8.08
C PHE A 93 -8.95 19.07 -7.85
N SER A 94 -9.69 18.68 -8.88
CA SER A 94 -11.07 18.20 -8.73
C SER A 94 -11.16 16.95 -7.87
N SER A 95 -10.20 16.03 -8.01
CA SER A 95 -10.16 14.80 -7.19
C SER A 95 -9.90 15.11 -5.72
N PHE A 96 -8.93 15.97 -5.42
CA PHE A 96 -8.67 16.41 -4.05
C PHE A 96 -9.87 17.17 -3.47
N PHE A 97 -10.49 18.05 -4.25
CA PHE A 97 -11.66 18.80 -3.83
C PHE A 97 -12.85 17.88 -3.55
N GLY A 98 -13.06 16.84 -4.36
CA GLY A 98 -14.12 15.86 -4.14
C GLY A 98 -13.98 15.13 -2.80
N VAL A 99 -12.76 14.65 -2.48
CA VAL A 99 -12.50 13.98 -1.18
C VAL A 99 -12.55 14.97 -0.02
N PHE A 100 -12.10 16.20 -0.22
CA PHE A 100 -12.23 17.26 0.77
C PHE A 100 -13.71 17.53 1.14
N LEU A 101 -14.61 17.58 0.16
CA LEU A 101 -16.05 17.76 0.41
C LEU A 101 -16.64 16.63 1.27
N ILE A 102 -16.20 15.38 1.07
CA ILE A 102 -16.61 14.24 1.90
C ILE A 102 -16.24 14.48 3.37
N GLY A 103 -15.07 15.04 3.63
CA GLY A 103 -14.61 15.34 4.99
C GLY A 103 -15.44 16.39 5.73
N PHE A 104 -16.26 17.16 5.02
CA PHE A 104 -17.16 18.17 5.60
C PHE A 104 -18.62 17.69 5.72
N ASP A 105 -18.95 16.49 5.26
CA ASP A 105 -20.27 15.93 5.44
C ASP A 105 -20.53 15.68 6.94
N PRO A 106 -21.55 16.31 7.56
CA PRO A 106 -21.89 16.07 8.96
C PRO A 106 -22.22 14.62 9.28
N ALA A 107 -22.78 13.87 8.31
CA ALA A 107 -23.08 12.45 8.46
C ALA A 107 -21.82 11.57 8.57
N LEU A 108 -20.67 12.07 8.11
CA LEU A 108 -19.39 11.37 8.08
C LEU A 108 -18.37 11.92 9.10
N THR A 109 -18.85 12.58 10.15
CA THR A 109 -17.98 13.20 11.17
C THR A 109 -17.09 12.17 11.85
N ASN A 110 -17.57 10.94 12.05
CA ASN A 110 -16.81 9.83 12.67
C ASN A 110 -15.77 9.25 11.72
N GLU A 111 -15.91 9.45 10.40
CA GLU A 111 -15.01 8.90 9.38
C GLU A 111 -13.76 9.76 9.12
N LYS A 112 -13.61 10.90 9.77
CA LYS A 112 -12.50 11.84 9.50
C LYS A 112 -11.13 11.20 9.73
N LEU A 113 -11.00 10.35 10.76
CA LEU A 113 -9.76 9.64 11.02
C LEU A 113 -9.47 8.61 9.91
N ALA A 114 -10.48 7.84 9.50
CA ALA A 114 -10.36 6.89 8.40
C ALA A 114 -9.98 7.58 7.09
N LEU A 115 -10.61 8.72 6.78
CA LEU A 115 -10.29 9.55 5.62
C LEU A 115 -8.85 10.09 5.68
N GLY A 116 -8.39 10.54 6.83
CA GLY A 116 -7.01 10.98 7.04
C GLY A 116 -6.00 9.84 6.78
N LEU A 117 -6.26 8.67 7.34
CA LEU A 117 -5.42 7.48 7.18
C LEU A 117 -5.38 7.00 5.72
N VAL A 118 -6.53 6.93 5.04
CA VAL A 118 -6.56 6.51 3.63
C VAL A 118 -5.92 7.55 2.71
N THR A 119 -5.95 8.82 3.07
CA THR A 119 -5.23 9.86 2.33
C THR A 119 -3.72 9.66 2.45
N MET A 120 -3.20 9.32 3.65
CA MET A 120 -1.79 8.94 3.85
C MET A 120 -1.44 7.67 3.05
N MET A 121 -2.30 6.66 3.09
CA MET A 121 -2.15 5.46 2.26
C MET A 121 -2.00 5.82 0.78
N SER A 122 -2.88 6.67 0.27
CA SER A 122 -2.89 7.11 -1.13
C SER A 122 -1.62 7.88 -1.51
N PHE A 123 -1.08 8.69 -0.60
CA PHE A 123 0.19 9.38 -0.77
C PHE A 123 1.36 8.39 -0.89
N PHE A 124 1.46 7.41 0.01
CA PHE A 124 2.51 6.39 -0.04
C PHE A 124 2.37 5.49 -1.27
N TYR A 125 1.15 5.11 -1.62
CA TYR A 125 0.90 4.36 -2.85
C TYR A 125 1.33 5.15 -4.10
N GLY A 126 0.96 6.42 -4.21
CA GLY A 126 1.40 7.29 -5.29
C GLY A 126 2.93 7.44 -5.35
N GLY A 127 3.58 7.56 -4.19
CA GLY A 127 5.04 7.58 -4.07
C GLY A 127 5.71 6.27 -4.51
N SER A 128 5.11 5.13 -4.21
CA SER A 128 5.62 3.83 -4.66
C SER A 128 5.69 3.74 -6.19
N GLN A 129 4.74 4.35 -6.90
CA GLN A 129 4.75 4.38 -8.36
C GLN A 129 5.95 5.14 -8.93
N VAL A 130 6.46 6.17 -8.23
CA VAL A 130 7.70 6.85 -8.63
C VAL A 130 8.88 5.90 -8.55
N PHE A 131 9.01 5.16 -7.43
CA PHE A 131 10.07 4.15 -7.29
C PHE A 131 9.95 3.02 -8.32
N SER A 132 8.74 2.53 -8.57
CA SER A 132 8.47 1.51 -9.59
C SER A 132 8.99 1.93 -10.97
N ARG A 133 8.92 3.22 -11.34
CA ARG A 133 9.45 3.71 -12.62
C ARG A 133 10.97 3.66 -12.71
N TYR A 134 11.69 3.81 -11.60
CA TYR A 134 13.14 3.59 -11.56
C TYR A 134 13.51 2.11 -11.68
N LEU A 135 12.58 1.21 -11.39
CA LEU A 135 12.78 -0.24 -11.38
C LEU A 135 12.35 -0.94 -12.68
N LYS A 136 11.95 -0.21 -13.72
CA LYS A 136 11.45 -0.75 -15.00
C LYS A 136 12.37 -1.75 -15.69
N GLU A 137 13.68 -1.65 -15.46
CA GLU A 137 14.68 -2.54 -16.06
C GLU A 137 14.82 -3.86 -15.29
N LEU A 138 14.27 -3.95 -14.07
CA LEU A 138 14.28 -5.17 -13.28
C LEU A 138 13.05 -6.04 -13.58
N ASP A 139 13.22 -7.33 -13.35
CA ASP A 139 12.12 -8.28 -13.42
C ASP A 139 11.02 -7.89 -12.41
N VAL A 140 9.78 -7.88 -12.88
CA VAL A 140 8.60 -7.49 -12.07
C VAL A 140 8.40 -8.45 -10.90
N ILE A 141 8.61 -9.76 -11.14
CA ILE A 141 8.49 -10.80 -10.12
C ILE A 141 9.53 -10.57 -9.01
N TYR A 142 10.77 -10.30 -9.39
CA TYR A 142 11.85 -9.98 -8.46
C TYR A 142 11.50 -8.74 -7.61
N THR A 143 11.05 -7.67 -8.26
CA THR A 143 10.70 -6.40 -7.61
C THR A 143 9.55 -6.58 -6.60
N ASN A 144 8.50 -7.31 -6.99
CA ASN A 144 7.35 -7.57 -6.13
C ASN A 144 7.69 -8.54 -4.97
N ALA A 145 8.52 -9.54 -5.21
CA ALA A 145 8.97 -10.42 -4.14
C ALA A 145 9.84 -9.68 -3.11
N PHE A 146 10.72 -8.80 -3.57
CA PHE A 146 11.52 -7.96 -2.68
C PHE A 146 10.66 -6.98 -1.86
N MET A 147 9.65 -6.36 -2.51
CA MET A 147 8.65 -5.53 -1.84
C MET A 147 7.89 -6.32 -0.77
N ALA A 148 7.44 -7.53 -1.10
CA ALA A 148 6.70 -8.39 -0.19
C ALA A 148 7.56 -8.81 1.02
N LEU A 149 8.85 -9.11 0.81
CA LEU A 149 9.78 -9.44 1.89
C LEU A 149 9.98 -8.25 2.85
N ILE A 150 10.23 -7.05 2.32
CA ILE A 150 10.35 -5.84 3.16
C ILE A 150 9.04 -5.56 3.89
N GLY A 151 7.92 -5.63 3.18
CA GLY A 151 6.58 -5.43 3.76
C GLY A 151 6.31 -6.41 4.89
N PHE A 152 6.60 -7.70 4.69
CA PHE A 152 6.47 -8.73 5.72
C PHE A 152 7.28 -8.38 6.98
N ILE A 153 8.58 -8.11 6.83
CA ILE A 153 9.48 -7.86 7.96
C ILE A 153 9.02 -6.63 8.75
N LEU A 154 8.76 -5.52 8.06
CA LEU A 154 8.40 -4.27 8.72
C LEU A 154 6.99 -4.33 9.35
N LEU A 155 6.01 -4.93 8.67
CA LEU A 155 4.67 -5.13 9.24
C LEU A 155 4.69 -6.06 10.44
N LEU A 156 5.51 -7.13 10.42
CA LEU A 156 5.66 -8.03 11.55
C LEU A 156 6.26 -7.31 12.76
N ILE A 157 7.31 -6.52 12.58
CA ILE A 157 7.91 -5.71 13.65
C ILE A 157 6.87 -4.74 14.24
N PHE A 158 6.13 -4.04 13.39
CA PHE A 158 5.08 -3.13 13.82
C PHE A 158 3.93 -3.85 14.55
N SER A 159 3.53 -5.01 14.06
CA SER A 159 2.52 -5.85 14.73
C SER A 159 2.99 -6.27 16.13
N MET A 160 4.25 -6.68 16.28
CA MET A 160 4.82 -7.02 17.59
C MET A 160 4.82 -5.83 18.55
N MET A 161 5.03 -4.62 18.06
CA MET A 161 5.08 -3.41 18.90
C MET A 161 3.68 -2.93 19.33
N PHE A 162 2.67 -3.08 18.49
CA PHE A 162 1.34 -2.49 18.70
C PHE A 162 0.23 -3.50 18.96
N GLU A 163 0.34 -4.74 18.49
CA GLU A 163 -0.69 -5.78 18.60
C GLU A 163 -0.30 -6.90 19.59
N GLY A 164 0.91 -6.86 20.14
CA GLY A 164 1.40 -7.82 21.11
C GLY A 164 1.98 -9.09 20.49
N ASN A 165 1.87 -10.23 21.19
CA ASN A 165 2.54 -11.46 20.78
C ASN A 165 1.88 -12.07 19.52
N PRO A 166 2.61 -12.21 18.40
CA PRO A 166 2.06 -12.75 17.16
C PRO A 166 1.53 -14.18 17.29
N LYS A 167 2.11 -15.00 18.19
CA LYS A 167 1.69 -16.39 18.37
C LYS A 167 0.25 -16.50 18.86
N ASP A 168 -0.11 -15.69 19.85
CA ASP A 168 -1.44 -15.71 20.46
C ASP A 168 -2.49 -15.21 19.45
N ASN A 169 -2.11 -14.19 18.68
CA ASN A 169 -2.96 -13.63 17.65
C ASN A 169 -3.16 -14.60 16.46
N ILE A 170 -2.14 -15.38 16.07
CA ILE A 170 -2.25 -16.36 14.96
C ILE A 170 -3.19 -17.50 15.37
N ILE A 171 -3.11 -17.99 16.61
CA ILE A 171 -3.94 -19.09 17.12
C ILE A 171 -5.42 -18.67 17.15
N SER A 172 -5.71 -17.40 17.39
CA SER A 172 -7.07 -16.85 17.45
C SER A 172 -7.69 -16.54 16.06
N ILE A 173 -6.94 -16.68 14.96
CA ILE A 173 -7.45 -16.40 13.61
C ILE A 173 -8.45 -17.48 13.19
N GLU A 174 -9.69 -17.09 12.95
CA GLU A 174 -10.73 -17.96 12.40
C GLU A 174 -10.42 -18.43 10.97
N LEU A 175 -10.92 -19.60 10.59
CA LEU A 175 -10.74 -20.17 9.26
C LEU A 175 -11.16 -19.22 8.13
N ASN A 176 -12.25 -18.50 8.31
CA ASN A 176 -12.72 -17.51 7.34
C ASN A 176 -11.71 -16.40 7.09
N SER A 177 -11.02 -15.93 8.16
CA SER A 177 -9.96 -14.93 8.04
C SER A 177 -8.74 -15.46 7.30
N TRP A 178 -8.37 -16.73 7.47
CA TRP A 178 -7.33 -17.37 6.70
C TRP A 178 -7.68 -17.45 5.20
N LEU A 179 -8.92 -17.79 4.86
CA LEU A 179 -9.38 -17.79 3.47
C LEU A 179 -9.33 -16.40 2.85
N LEU A 180 -9.69 -15.35 3.60
CA LEU A 180 -9.58 -13.96 3.14
C LEU A 180 -8.12 -13.53 2.93
N ILE A 181 -7.21 -13.92 3.81
CA ILE A 181 -5.77 -13.64 3.65
C ILE A 181 -5.25 -14.31 2.39
N LEU A 182 -5.55 -15.60 2.18
CA LEU A 182 -5.14 -16.36 0.99
C LEU A 182 -5.73 -15.75 -0.29
N HIS A 183 -7.03 -15.45 -0.29
CA HIS A 183 -7.68 -14.80 -1.43
C HIS A 183 -7.01 -13.45 -1.76
N SER A 184 -6.81 -12.60 -0.77
CA SER A 184 -6.19 -11.28 -0.98
C SER A 184 -4.73 -11.39 -1.42
N ALA A 185 -3.98 -12.37 -0.93
CA ALA A 185 -2.60 -12.58 -1.34
C ALA A 185 -2.49 -13.04 -2.80
N ILE A 186 -3.33 -13.99 -3.22
CA ILE A 186 -3.24 -14.59 -4.57
C ILE A 186 -3.89 -13.66 -5.60
N PHE A 187 -5.16 -13.28 -5.39
CA PHE A 187 -5.95 -12.58 -6.40
C PHE A 187 -5.71 -11.07 -6.46
N ILE A 188 -5.35 -10.43 -5.35
CA ILE A 188 -5.18 -8.97 -5.32
C ILE A 188 -3.71 -8.56 -5.45
N SER A 189 -2.79 -9.39 -4.95
CA SER A 189 -1.37 -8.99 -4.88
C SER A 189 -0.49 -9.64 -5.96
N ILE A 190 -0.92 -10.72 -6.62
CA ILE A 190 -0.12 -11.47 -7.59
C ILE A 190 -0.69 -11.35 -9.00
N ILE A 191 -2.02 -11.36 -9.16
CA ILE A 191 -2.73 -11.17 -10.44
C ILE A 191 -2.98 -9.69 -10.67
#